data_652899717d0c35bf80043d46529751eb
#
_entry.id   652899717d0c35bf80043d46529751eb
#
_cell.length_a   1.000
_cell.length_b   1.000
_cell.length_c   1.000
_cell.angle_alpha   90.00
_cell.angle_beta   90.00
_cell.angle_gamma   90.00
#
_symmetry.space_group_name_H-M   'P 1'
#
loop_
_entity.id
_entity.type
_entity.pdbx_description
1 polymer ?
#
loop_
_entity_poly.entity_id
_entity_poly.type
_entity_poly.pdbx_seq_one_letter_code
_entity_poly.pdbx_strand_id
1 'polypeptide(L)'
;MTIPEMLRRVKYLNMPLAVQESLKSTAFEAIKLNQNQLRLKGQKSDGSFLKDYQSESYAEYKNFLNSSPGFGRPDFYDTGDFQDGFYVQVKTNSLIFGSVDEKSDKLEARDGKEIFGLTKENKKVYAVQFVKPELFAYITRVTGLKFR
;
A
#
# COMPACT_ATOMS: atom_id res chain seq x y z
N MET A 1 14.86 10.67 -32.98
CA MET A 1 13.43 11.08 -33.01
C MET A 1 13.33 12.59 -33.18
N THR A 2 12.51 13.05 -34.11
CA THR A 2 12.31 14.47 -34.40
C THR A 2 11.30 15.09 -33.42
N ILE A 3 11.34 16.43 -33.29
CA ILE A 3 10.36 17.17 -32.48
C ILE A 3 8.91 16.93 -32.93
N PRO A 4 8.57 16.95 -34.24
CA PRO A 4 7.23 16.61 -34.71
C PRO A 4 6.77 15.20 -34.32
N GLU A 5 7.64 14.21 -34.38
CA GLU A 5 7.32 12.83 -33.94
C GLU A 5 7.07 12.77 -32.44
N MET A 6 7.87 13.48 -31.66
CA MET A 6 7.70 13.57 -30.21
C MET A 6 6.35 14.21 -29.86
N LEU A 7 6.02 15.33 -30.48
CA LEU A 7 4.73 16.01 -30.28
C LEU A 7 3.55 15.11 -30.65
N ARG A 8 3.65 14.37 -31.75
CA ARG A 8 2.63 13.39 -32.14
C ARG A 8 2.44 12.32 -31.08
N ARG A 9 3.52 11.77 -30.54
CA ARG A 9 3.46 10.72 -29.50
C ARG A 9 2.86 11.24 -28.21
N VAL A 10 3.22 12.47 -27.79
CA VAL A 10 2.64 13.12 -26.60
C VAL A 10 1.14 13.34 -26.78
N LYS A 11 0.70 13.77 -27.95
CA LYS A 11 -0.72 14.00 -28.26
C LYS A 11 -1.57 12.74 -28.07
N TYR A 12 -1.01 11.57 -28.36
CA TYR A 12 -1.70 10.28 -28.24
C TYR A 12 -1.40 9.54 -26.94
N LEU A 13 -0.67 10.16 -26.01
CA LEU A 13 -0.40 9.60 -24.69
C LEU A 13 -1.71 9.45 -23.90
N ASN A 14 -2.01 8.22 -23.49
CA ASN A 14 -3.15 7.93 -22.63
C ASN A 14 -2.70 8.00 -21.16
N MET A 15 -2.91 9.15 -20.50
CA MET A 15 -2.52 9.36 -19.12
C MET A 15 -3.26 8.45 -18.12
N PRO A 16 -4.58 8.23 -18.22
CA PRO A 16 -5.24 7.23 -17.38
C PRO A 16 -4.64 5.84 -17.47
N LEU A 17 -4.29 5.38 -18.67
CA LEU A 17 -3.61 4.10 -18.86
C LEU A 17 -2.21 4.11 -18.26
N ALA A 18 -1.45 5.18 -18.44
CA ALA A 18 -0.12 5.34 -17.86
C ALA A 18 -0.15 5.23 -16.33
N VAL A 19 -1.11 5.88 -15.69
CA VAL A 19 -1.33 5.79 -14.24
C VAL A 19 -1.70 4.37 -13.83
N GLN A 20 -2.66 3.75 -14.51
CA GLN A 20 -3.09 2.38 -14.21
C GLN A 20 -1.95 1.36 -14.33
N GLU A 21 -1.15 1.44 -15.38
CA GLU A 21 0.01 0.55 -15.56
C GLU A 21 1.08 0.79 -14.48
N SER A 22 1.29 2.04 -14.07
CA SER A 22 2.20 2.37 -12.97
C SER A 22 1.70 1.82 -11.62
N LEU A 23 0.40 1.86 -11.36
CA LEU A 23 -0.20 1.25 -10.17
C LEU A 23 -0.06 -0.28 -10.19
N LYS A 24 -0.27 -0.92 -11.32
CA LYS A 24 -0.09 -2.38 -11.48
C LYS A 24 1.35 -2.80 -11.21
N SER A 25 2.32 -2.07 -11.75
CA SER A 25 3.75 -2.39 -11.58
C SER A 25 4.26 -2.16 -10.17
N THR A 26 3.58 -1.35 -9.36
CA THR A 26 3.95 -1.01 -7.98
C THR A 26 2.98 -1.56 -6.92
N ALA A 27 2.10 -2.47 -7.31
CA ALA A 27 1.11 -3.05 -6.39
C ALA A 27 1.75 -3.77 -5.18
N PHE A 28 2.88 -4.44 -5.39
CA PHE A 28 3.60 -5.13 -4.33
C PHE A 28 4.11 -4.15 -3.25
N GLU A 29 4.63 -3.01 -3.65
CA GLU A 29 5.11 -1.97 -2.73
C GLU A 29 3.96 -1.38 -1.90
N ALA A 30 2.79 -1.19 -2.51
CA ALA A 30 1.59 -0.76 -1.79
C ALA A 30 1.18 -1.77 -0.72
N ILE A 31 1.17 -3.06 -1.05
CA ILE A 31 0.89 -4.15 -0.11
C ILE A 31 1.90 -4.13 1.05
N LYS A 32 3.19 -4.02 0.76
CA LYS A 32 4.25 -3.97 1.77
C LYS A 32 4.12 -2.79 2.72
N LEU A 33 3.75 -1.63 2.20
CA LEU A 33 3.52 -0.44 3.04
C LEU A 33 2.35 -0.67 4.01
N ASN A 34 1.25 -1.27 3.56
CA ASN A 34 0.12 -1.58 4.45
C ASN A 34 0.49 -2.65 5.49
N GLN A 35 1.16 -3.71 5.09
CA GLN A 35 1.64 -4.75 6.01
C GLN A 35 2.56 -4.16 7.10
N ASN A 36 3.53 -3.36 6.72
CA ASN A 36 4.47 -2.73 7.64
C ASN A 36 3.79 -1.71 8.56
N GLN A 37 2.82 -0.98 8.05
CA GLN A 37 2.00 -0.04 8.83
C GLN A 37 1.30 -0.74 9.99
N LEU A 38 0.74 -1.92 9.76
CA LEU A 38 0.12 -2.75 10.79
C LEU A 38 1.17 -3.41 11.69
N ARG A 39 2.16 -4.08 11.11
CA ARG A 39 3.12 -4.89 11.84
C ARG A 39 4.09 -4.08 12.70
N LEU A 40 4.55 -2.93 12.20
CA LEU A 40 5.56 -2.12 12.88
C LEU A 40 4.96 -1.01 13.75
N LYS A 41 3.74 -0.57 13.46
CA LYS A 41 3.11 0.56 14.16
C LYS A 41 1.74 0.23 14.75
N GLY A 42 1.11 -0.87 14.34
CA GLY A 42 -0.27 -1.15 14.73
C GLY A 42 -1.23 -0.05 14.29
N GLN A 43 -0.97 0.58 13.15
CA GLN A 43 -1.65 1.79 12.69
C GLN A 43 -2.55 1.51 11.50
N LYS A 44 -3.75 2.06 11.53
CA LYS A 44 -4.75 1.97 10.46
C LYS A 44 -4.53 3.08 9.40
N SER A 45 -5.20 2.95 8.26
CA SER A 45 -5.07 3.90 7.14
C SER A 45 -5.51 5.32 7.47
N ASP A 46 -6.41 5.51 8.43
CA ASP A 46 -6.84 6.83 8.92
C ASP A 46 -5.87 7.46 9.93
N GLY A 47 -4.77 6.78 10.24
CA GLY A 47 -3.77 7.21 11.22
C GLY A 47 -4.06 6.77 12.66
N SER A 48 -5.27 6.27 12.96
CA SER A 48 -5.60 5.74 14.27
C SER A 48 -4.93 4.39 14.51
N PHE A 49 -4.91 3.94 15.75
CA PHE A 49 -4.27 2.68 16.11
C PHE A 49 -5.30 1.56 16.30
N LEU A 50 -4.83 0.33 16.14
CA LEU A 50 -5.60 -0.86 16.47
C LEU A 50 -5.97 -0.87 17.96
N LYS A 51 -7.10 -1.49 18.29
CA LYS A 51 -7.51 -1.65 19.69
C LYS A 51 -6.48 -2.50 20.44
N ASP A 52 -6.09 -2.04 21.63
CA ASP A 52 -5.13 -2.72 22.49
C ASP A 52 -5.56 -4.15 22.84
N TYR A 53 -4.58 -5.01 23.15
CA TYR A 53 -4.85 -6.33 23.70
C TYR A 53 -5.55 -6.20 25.05
N GLN A 54 -6.55 -7.05 25.30
CA GLN A 54 -7.27 -7.08 26.57
C GLN A 54 -6.50 -7.84 27.67
N SER A 55 -5.69 -8.81 27.28
CA SER A 55 -4.87 -9.62 28.19
C SER A 55 -3.47 -9.06 28.31
N GLU A 56 -3.05 -8.69 29.51
CA GLU A 56 -1.71 -8.17 29.79
C GLU A 56 -0.63 -9.23 29.50
N SER A 57 -0.86 -10.47 29.92
CA SER A 57 0.08 -11.58 29.63
C SER A 57 0.26 -11.84 28.14
N TYR A 58 -0.81 -11.71 27.37
CA TYR A 58 -0.72 -11.81 25.90
C TYR A 58 -0.01 -10.62 25.29
N ALA A 59 -0.24 -9.41 25.81
CA ALA A 59 0.48 -8.20 25.41
C ALA A 59 1.99 -8.33 25.67
N GLU A 60 2.38 -8.87 26.81
CA GLU A 60 3.80 -9.14 27.14
C GLU A 60 4.41 -10.14 26.16
N TYR A 61 3.71 -11.24 25.89
CA TYR A 61 4.15 -12.23 24.91
C TYR A 61 4.33 -11.64 23.51
N LYS A 62 3.36 -10.85 23.06
CA LYS A 62 3.44 -10.17 21.76
C LYS A 62 4.55 -9.13 21.70
N ASN A 63 4.77 -8.40 22.78
CA ASN A 63 5.86 -7.43 22.88
C ASN A 63 7.25 -8.10 22.82
N PHE A 64 7.37 -9.30 23.38
CA PHE A 64 8.57 -10.11 23.26
C PHE A 64 8.84 -10.51 21.80
N LEU A 65 7.80 -10.90 21.05
CA LEU A 65 7.93 -11.29 19.65
C LEU A 65 8.17 -10.10 18.71
N ASN A 66 7.48 -9.00 18.96
CA ASN A 66 7.55 -7.78 18.15
C ASN A 66 7.23 -6.56 19.00
N SER A 67 8.25 -5.84 19.43
CA SER A 67 8.11 -4.64 20.25
C SER A 67 7.84 -3.36 19.44
N SER A 68 7.90 -3.41 18.12
CA SER A 68 7.85 -2.22 17.25
C SER A 68 6.57 -1.40 17.37
N PRO A 69 5.35 -2.00 17.48
CA PRO A 69 4.13 -1.21 17.65
C PRO A 69 4.01 -0.48 18.99
N GLY A 70 4.75 -0.94 20.00
CA GLY A 70 4.60 -0.52 21.39
C GLY A 70 3.81 -1.53 22.23
N PHE A 71 4.05 -1.53 23.54
CA PHE A 71 3.43 -2.47 24.47
C PHE A 71 1.88 -2.39 24.41
N GLY A 72 1.24 -3.53 24.31
CA GLY A 72 -0.22 -3.65 24.26
C GLY A 72 -0.86 -3.37 22.91
N ARG A 73 -0.12 -2.88 21.94
CA ARG A 73 -0.64 -2.55 20.61
C ARG A 73 -0.53 -3.77 19.68
N PRO A 74 -1.65 -4.18 19.05
CA PRO A 74 -1.64 -5.27 18.08
C PRO A 74 -0.84 -4.95 16.82
N ASP A 75 -0.34 -5.99 16.17
CA ASP A 75 0.36 -5.93 14.88
C ASP A 75 -0.33 -6.71 13.76
N PHE A 76 -1.44 -7.38 14.08
CA PHE A 76 -2.18 -8.28 13.19
C PHE A 76 -1.30 -9.39 12.58
N TYR A 77 -0.29 -9.79 13.34
CA TYR A 77 0.61 -10.85 12.93
C TYR A 77 0.64 -11.96 13.99
N ASP A 78 -0.04 -13.07 13.70
CA ASP A 78 -0.01 -14.28 14.51
C ASP A 78 0.79 -15.35 13.76
N THR A 79 0.15 -16.06 12.83
CA THR A 79 0.83 -17.02 11.94
C THR A 79 1.42 -16.32 10.69
N GLY A 80 0.97 -15.12 10.37
CA GLY A 80 1.28 -14.40 9.15
C GLY A 80 0.22 -14.53 8.06
N ASP A 81 -0.71 -15.45 8.18
CA ASP A 81 -1.70 -15.78 7.14
C ASP A 81 -2.53 -14.57 6.71
N PHE A 82 -2.97 -13.75 7.68
CA PHE A 82 -3.77 -12.56 7.39
C PHE A 82 -2.99 -11.55 6.52
N GLN A 83 -1.75 -11.25 6.89
CA GLN A 83 -0.93 -10.31 6.14
C GLN A 83 -0.41 -10.91 4.83
N ASP A 84 -0.10 -12.20 4.81
CA ASP A 84 0.32 -12.88 3.59
C ASP A 84 -0.83 -12.96 2.57
N GLY A 85 -2.07 -12.94 3.03
CA GLY A 85 -3.27 -12.88 2.19
C GLY A 85 -3.58 -11.50 1.62
N PHE A 86 -2.82 -10.47 1.91
CA PHE A 86 -3.07 -9.11 1.42
C PHE A 86 -2.97 -9.04 -0.09
N TYR A 87 -3.93 -8.33 -0.69
CA TYR A 87 -3.95 -8.04 -2.11
C TYR A 87 -4.35 -6.58 -2.34
N VAL A 88 -4.06 -6.08 -3.53
CA VAL A 88 -4.63 -4.84 -4.03
C VAL A 88 -5.32 -5.10 -5.37
N GLN A 89 -6.48 -4.49 -5.54
CA GLN A 89 -7.18 -4.45 -6.82
C GLN A 89 -6.94 -3.08 -7.45
N VAL A 90 -6.31 -3.08 -8.62
CA VAL A 90 -6.00 -1.85 -9.35
C VAL A 90 -7.23 -1.40 -10.13
N LYS A 91 -7.72 -0.23 -9.85
CA LYS A 91 -8.74 0.50 -10.62
C LYS A 91 -8.05 1.49 -11.57
N THR A 92 -8.81 2.31 -12.28
CA THR A 92 -8.23 3.27 -13.25
C THR A 92 -7.20 4.20 -12.61
N ASN A 93 -7.50 4.73 -11.41
CA ASN A 93 -6.64 5.69 -10.70
C ASN A 93 -6.60 5.47 -9.19
N SER A 94 -6.96 4.28 -8.73
CA SER A 94 -7.02 3.95 -7.30
C SER A 94 -6.70 2.49 -7.04
N LEU A 95 -6.39 2.19 -5.78
CA LEU A 95 -6.17 0.84 -5.27
C LEU A 95 -7.23 0.50 -4.23
N ILE A 96 -7.73 -0.73 -4.29
CA ILE A 96 -8.58 -1.31 -3.25
C ILE A 96 -7.77 -2.39 -2.55
N PHE A 97 -7.59 -2.25 -1.24
CA PHE A 97 -6.85 -3.19 -0.40
C PHE A 97 -7.79 -4.20 0.24
N GLY A 98 -7.30 -5.41 0.45
CA GLY A 98 -8.02 -6.45 1.15
C GLY A 98 -7.11 -7.61 1.52
N SER A 99 -7.70 -8.64 2.13
CA SER A 99 -7.03 -9.92 2.39
C SER A 99 -7.96 -11.07 2.06
N VAL A 100 -7.38 -12.15 1.51
CA VAL A 100 -8.11 -13.39 1.22
C VAL A 100 -8.25 -14.30 2.45
N ASP A 101 -7.62 -13.94 3.56
CA ASP A 101 -7.71 -14.73 4.81
C ASP A 101 -9.12 -14.68 5.40
N GLU A 102 -9.58 -15.79 5.92
CA GLU A 102 -10.92 -15.93 6.51
C GLU A 102 -11.14 -15.07 7.76
N LYS A 103 -10.07 -14.63 8.43
CA LYS A 103 -10.12 -13.74 9.60
C LYS A 103 -10.42 -12.29 9.21
N SER A 104 -10.36 -11.96 7.93
CA SER A 104 -10.48 -10.59 7.41
C SER A 104 -11.77 -9.91 7.89
N ASP A 105 -12.91 -10.57 7.73
CA ASP A 105 -14.21 -10.00 8.13
C ASP A 105 -14.28 -9.75 9.64
N LYS A 106 -13.75 -10.65 10.45
CA LYS A 106 -13.73 -10.53 11.91
C LYS A 106 -12.85 -9.37 12.37
N LEU A 107 -11.67 -9.21 11.77
CA LEU A 107 -10.75 -8.13 12.09
C LEU A 107 -11.31 -6.78 11.64
N GLU A 108 -11.89 -6.73 10.46
CA GLU A 108 -12.57 -5.54 9.94
C GLU A 108 -13.77 -5.13 10.80
N ALA A 109 -14.56 -6.10 11.26
CA ALA A 109 -15.68 -5.83 12.17
C ALA A 109 -15.22 -5.26 13.52
N ARG A 110 -14.07 -5.70 14.02
CA ARG A 110 -13.51 -5.23 15.30
C ARG A 110 -12.85 -3.85 15.21
N ASP A 111 -12.03 -3.63 14.20
CA ASP A 111 -11.17 -2.46 14.09
C ASP A 111 -11.54 -1.50 12.95
N GLY A 112 -12.52 -1.85 12.13
CA GLY A 112 -12.98 -1.06 10.99
C GLY A 112 -12.27 -1.43 9.70
N LYS A 113 -12.84 -1.01 8.58
CA LYS A 113 -12.26 -1.23 7.23
C LYS A 113 -10.94 -0.49 7.01
N GLU A 114 -10.63 0.46 7.86
CA GLU A 114 -9.39 1.26 7.84
C GLU A 114 -8.14 0.45 8.16
N ILE A 115 -8.28 -0.83 8.57
CA ILE A 115 -7.15 -1.76 8.64
C ILE A 115 -6.49 -1.97 7.27
N PHE A 116 -7.25 -1.79 6.20
CA PHE A 116 -6.77 -1.82 4.82
C PHE A 116 -6.50 -0.42 4.30
N GLY A 117 -5.42 -0.27 3.55
CA GLY A 117 -5.04 0.99 2.94
C GLY A 117 -3.83 1.65 3.61
N LEU A 118 -3.47 2.81 3.09
CA LEU A 118 -2.26 3.53 3.48
C LEU A 118 -2.61 4.80 4.26
N THR A 119 -1.80 5.10 5.27
CA THR A 119 -1.82 6.42 5.92
C THR A 119 -1.47 7.51 4.93
N LYS A 120 -1.75 8.77 5.29
CA LYS A 120 -1.39 9.94 4.47
C LYS A 120 0.11 9.96 4.14
N GLU A 121 0.96 9.66 5.13
CA GLU A 121 2.41 9.59 4.96
C GLU A 121 2.80 8.48 3.99
N ASN A 122 2.25 7.28 4.17
CA ASN A 122 2.53 6.15 3.30
C ASN A 122 1.99 6.33 1.88
N LYS A 123 0.86 7.02 1.71
CA LYS A 123 0.38 7.42 0.37
C LYS A 123 1.39 8.31 -0.34
N LYS A 124 1.98 9.25 0.38
CA LYS A 124 3.02 10.14 -0.17
C LYS A 124 4.28 9.37 -0.52
N VAL A 125 4.72 8.47 0.36
CA VAL A 125 5.88 7.59 0.09
C VAL A 125 5.62 6.75 -1.15
N TYR A 126 4.46 6.11 -1.23
CA TYR A 126 4.07 5.29 -2.37
C TYR A 126 4.06 6.09 -3.68
N ALA A 127 3.39 7.23 -3.67
CA ALA A 127 3.28 8.08 -4.86
C ALA A 127 4.64 8.60 -5.35
N VAL A 128 5.48 9.09 -4.45
CA VAL A 128 6.75 9.75 -4.81
C VAL A 128 7.87 8.74 -5.07
N GLN A 129 7.99 7.70 -4.24
CA GLN A 129 9.12 6.77 -4.33
C GLN A 129 8.88 5.60 -5.29
N PHE A 130 7.63 5.21 -5.52
CA PHE A 130 7.32 4.03 -6.33
C PHE A 130 6.52 4.37 -7.59
N VAL A 131 5.39 5.06 -7.48
CA VAL A 131 4.52 5.33 -8.64
C VAL A 131 5.15 6.32 -9.61
N LYS A 132 5.69 7.43 -9.10
CA LYS A 132 6.25 8.50 -9.94
C LYS A 132 7.39 8.02 -10.85
N PRO A 133 8.40 7.24 -10.37
CA PRO A 133 9.42 6.70 -11.26
C PRO A 133 8.87 5.80 -12.36
N GLU A 134 7.91 4.95 -12.04
CA GLU A 134 7.27 4.05 -13.02
C GLU A 134 6.44 4.83 -14.04
N LEU A 135 5.72 5.85 -13.60
CA LEU A 135 4.96 6.73 -14.47
C LEU A 135 5.88 7.45 -15.46
N PHE A 136 6.99 7.99 -14.99
CA PHE A 136 7.97 8.67 -15.84
C PHE A 136 8.64 7.70 -16.81
N ALA A 137 8.96 6.49 -16.37
CA ALA A 137 9.49 5.45 -17.23
C ALA A 137 8.50 5.07 -18.36
N TYR A 138 7.22 4.95 -18.00
CA TYR A 138 6.16 4.69 -18.99
C TYR A 138 6.06 5.81 -20.02
N ILE A 139 6.00 7.06 -19.56
CA ILE A 139 5.90 8.23 -20.45
C ILE A 139 7.12 8.31 -21.35
N THR A 140 8.32 8.12 -20.81
CA THR A 140 9.57 8.11 -21.60
C THR A 140 9.53 7.04 -22.69
N ARG A 141 9.08 5.82 -22.35
CA ARG A 141 8.99 4.71 -23.31
C ARG A 141 8.02 5.01 -24.45
N VAL A 142 6.87 5.60 -24.14
CA VAL A 142 5.82 5.89 -25.13
C VAL A 142 6.13 7.13 -25.97
N THR A 143 6.65 8.19 -25.35
CA THR A 143 6.83 9.49 -25.99
C THR A 143 8.27 9.77 -26.42
N GLY A 144 9.25 9.13 -25.81
CA GLY A 144 10.66 9.46 -25.96
C GLY A 144 11.12 10.67 -25.16
N LEU A 145 10.24 11.30 -24.37
CA LEU A 145 10.63 12.37 -23.46
C LEU A 145 11.52 11.84 -22.34
N LYS A 146 12.55 12.60 -21.99
CA LYS A 146 13.43 12.29 -20.87
C LYS A 146 13.19 13.29 -19.74
N PHE A 147 12.93 12.77 -18.55
CA PHE A 147 12.81 13.58 -17.34
C PHE A 147 14.16 13.64 -16.63
N ARG A 148 14.50 14.82 -16.15
CA ARG A 148 15.75 15.08 -15.40
C ARG A 148 15.44 15.38 -13.95
#